data_99b17505359221066616395bee91ff2a
#
_entry.id   99b17505359221066616395bee91ff2a
#
_cell.length_a   1.000
_cell.length_b   1.000
_cell.length_c   1.000
_cell.angle_alpha   90.00
_cell.angle_beta   90.00
_cell.angle_gamma   90.00
#
_symmetry.space_group_name_H-M   'P 1'
#
loop_
_entity.id
_entity.type
_entity.pdbx_description
1 polymer ?
#
loop_
_entity_poly.entity_id
_entity_poly.type
_entity_poly.pdbx_seq_one_letter_code
_entity_poly.pdbx_strand_id
1 'polypeptide(L)'
;MLLLCCVMFWGGASLSAISVEEAYRAIPHRYTPFEARSVKMNPRDAVFLQEFFRLLNLAIIERVQTQAWFQSNGNRGIAFSRTQRTTDGLIPKLEAMTVPEGLKAVHRGVIEALKDQRAYFEEWQRAVSRREPFKYALGASPQHPRILSSSQKLHEAYGRLMQVHPQEAERTKQAFFDHLCALDFI
;
A
#
# COMPACT_ATOMS: atom_id res chain seq x y z
N MET A 1 -16.06 44.77 -34.41
CA MET A 1 -16.27 43.33 -34.26
C MET A 1 -15.12 42.75 -33.39
N LEU A 2 -15.33 42.71 -32.08
CA LEU A 2 -14.33 42.23 -31.13
C LEU A 2 -14.56 40.76 -30.87
N LEU A 3 -13.60 39.92 -31.24
CA LEU A 3 -13.58 38.48 -30.91
C LEU A 3 -13.08 38.31 -29.47
N LEU A 4 -14.01 37.93 -28.59
CA LEU A 4 -13.68 37.52 -27.21
C LEU A 4 -13.15 36.09 -27.26
N CYS A 5 -11.83 35.90 -27.08
CA CYS A 5 -11.22 34.60 -26.83
C CYS A 5 -11.54 34.17 -25.39
N CYS A 6 -12.53 33.28 -25.24
CA CYS A 6 -12.73 32.54 -23.98
C CYS A 6 -11.59 31.53 -23.79
N VAL A 7 -10.58 31.89 -23.03
CA VAL A 7 -9.59 30.93 -22.50
C VAL A 7 -10.28 30.14 -21.41
N MET A 8 -10.75 28.95 -21.73
CA MET A 8 -11.18 27.96 -20.72
C MET A 8 -9.95 27.49 -19.96
N PHE A 9 -9.75 28.05 -18.75
CA PHE A 9 -8.86 27.47 -17.75
C PHE A 9 -9.45 26.12 -17.34
N TRP A 10 -8.92 25.07 -17.89
CA TRP A 10 -9.07 23.73 -17.33
C TRP A 10 -8.25 23.69 -16.04
N GLY A 11 -8.93 24.00 -14.92
CA GLY A 11 -8.43 23.74 -13.59
C GLY A 11 -8.27 22.25 -13.42
N GLY A 12 -7.11 21.70 -13.76
CA GLY A 12 -6.71 20.38 -13.32
C GLY A 12 -6.67 20.41 -11.79
N ALA A 13 -7.66 19.80 -11.14
CA ALA A 13 -7.61 19.56 -9.71
C ALA A 13 -6.35 18.73 -9.44
N SER A 14 -5.29 19.39 -9.04
CA SER A 14 -4.10 18.76 -8.48
C SER A 14 -4.57 18.04 -7.22
N LEU A 15 -4.72 16.72 -7.29
CA LEU A 15 -4.92 15.90 -6.11
C LEU A 15 -3.70 16.13 -5.22
N SER A 16 -3.84 16.99 -4.22
CA SER A 16 -2.81 17.20 -3.23
C SER A 16 -2.44 15.84 -2.63
N ALA A 17 -1.14 15.56 -2.55
CA ALA A 17 -0.67 14.35 -1.89
C ALA A 17 -1.15 14.39 -0.44
N ILE A 18 -1.92 13.38 -0.04
CA ILE A 18 -2.34 13.24 1.37
C ILE A 18 -1.14 12.80 2.21
N SER A 19 -1.11 13.18 3.47
CA SER A 19 -0.09 12.72 4.42
C SER A 19 -0.31 11.25 4.79
N VAL A 20 0.69 10.63 5.41
CA VAL A 20 0.58 9.26 5.95
C VAL A 20 -0.54 9.20 6.99
N GLU A 21 -0.60 10.15 7.90
CA GLU A 21 -1.61 10.23 8.95
C GLU A 21 -3.02 10.38 8.39
N GLU A 22 -3.20 11.14 7.31
CA GLU A 22 -4.48 11.27 6.62
C GLU A 22 -4.88 9.96 5.95
N ALA A 23 -3.94 9.24 5.33
CA ALA A 23 -4.20 7.94 4.73
C ALA A 23 -4.67 6.92 5.79
N TYR A 24 -3.98 6.83 6.93
CA TYR A 24 -4.37 5.92 8.00
C TYR A 24 -5.71 6.30 8.66
N ARG A 25 -6.07 7.57 8.72
CA ARG A 25 -7.40 8.00 9.18
C ARG A 25 -8.53 7.61 8.23
N ALA A 26 -8.24 7.44 6.95
CA ALA A 26 -9.22 7.04 5.94
C ALA A 26 -9.50 5.52 5.93
N ILE A 27 -8.67 4.73 6.60
CA ILE A 27 -8.84 3.29 6.80
C ILE A 27 -9.11 3.00 8.28
N PRO A 28 -9.79 1.91 8.65
CA PRO A 28 -10.09 1.60 10.06
C PRO A 28 -8.85 1.08 10.79
N HIS A 29 -7.69 1.73 10.57
CA HIS A 29 -6.42 1.38 11.18
C HIS A 29 -5.80 2.55 11.91
N ARG A 30 -5.18 2.25 13.04
CA ARG A 30 -4.36 3.20 13.77
C ARG A 30 -3.01 3.39 13.06
N TYR A 31 -2.43 4.56 13.15
CA TYR A 31 -1.06 4.83 12.74
C TYR A 31 -0.15 4.95 13.96
N THR A 32 0.79 4.03 14.08
CA THR A 32 1.88 4.13 15.04
C THR A 32 3.18 4.26 14.24
N PRO A 33 3.85 5.42 14.26
CA PRO A 33 5.10 5.60 13.54
C PRO A 33 6.19 4.67 14.12
N PHE A 34 6.96 4.07 13.22
CA PHE A 34 8.16 3.33 13.60
C PHE A 34 9.32 4.31 13.78
N GLU A 35 9.98 4.25 14.94
CA GLU A 35 11.06 5.15 15.31
C GLU A 35 12.35 4.35 15.56
N ALA A 36 13.24 4.29 14.57
CA ALA A 36 14.49 3.50 14.64
C ALA A 36 15.40 3.86 15.83
N ARG A 37 15.24 5.06 16.41
CA ARG A 37 16.05 5.52 17.57
C ARG A 37 15.53 5.02 18.91
N SER A 38 14.30 4.52 18.96
CA SER A 38 13.62 4.11 20.21
C SER A 38 13.48 2.59 20.35
N VAL A 39 14.05 1.81 19.44
CA VAL A 39 13.95 0.35 19.43
C VAL A 39 15.13 -0.34 20.14
N LYS A 40 14.94 -1.59 20.55
CA LYS A 40 15.95 -2.43 21.19
C LYS A 40 16.74 -3.30 20.21
N MET A 41 16.24 -3.46 18.98
CA MET A 41 16.90 -4.25 17.95
C MET A 41 18.25 -3.65 17.56
N ASN A 42 19.07 -4.43 16.85
CA ASN A 42 20.34 -3.91 16.37
C ASN A 42 20.13 -2.76 15.34
N PRO A 43 21.11 -1.83 15.24
CA PRO A 43 20.96 -0.65 14.38
C PRO A 43 20.72 -0.96 12.90
N ARG A 44 21.26 -2.09 12.40
CA ARG A 44 21.11 -2.49 11.00
C ARG A 44 19.65 -2.85 10.67
N ASP A 45 19.01 -3.61 11.57
CA ASP A 45 17.60 -3.97 11.41
C ASP A 45 16.70 -2.74 11.56
N ALA A 46 17.03 -1.86 12.53
CA ALA A 46 16.27 -0.63 12.76
C ALA A 46 16.30 0.30 11.54
N VAL A 47 17.47 0.52 10.92
CA VAL A 47 17.61 1.35 9.71
C VAL A 47 16.87 0.70 8.54
N PHE A 48 17.00 -0.61 8.36
CA PHE A 48 16.25 -1.32 7.33
C PHE A 48 14.74 -1.15 7.51
N LEU A 49 14.20 -1.42 8.70
CA LEU A 49 12.76 -1.33 8.96
C LEU A 49 12.23 0.10 8.82
N GLN A 50 13.02 1.12 9.19
CA GLN A 50 12.64 2.53 9.00
C GLN A 50 12.39 2.84 7.52
N GLU A 51 13.31 2.45 6.65
CA GLU A 51 13.17 2.68 5.19
C GLU A 51 12.10 1.76 4.59
N PHE A 52 12.03 0.52 5.03
CA PHE A 52 11.03 -0.45 4.58
C PHE A 52 9.60 0.07 4.85
N PHE A 53 9.29 0.48 6.07
CA PHE A 53 7.98 1.03 6.41
C PHE A 53 7.71 2.36 5.74
N ARG A 54 8.73 3.20 5.52
CA ARG A 54 8.57 4.42 4.71
C ARG A 54 8.10 4.10 3.29
N LEU A 55 8.64 3.07 2.67
CA LEU A 55 8.20 2.61 1.35
C LEU A 55 6.78 2.03 1.39
N LEU A 56 6.44 1.23 2.42
CA LEU A 56 5.09 0.69 2.55
C LEU A 56 4.04 1.79 2.75
N ASN A 57 4.36 2.87 3.46
CA ASN A 57 3.48 4.01 3.61
C ASN A 57 3.11 4.66 2.27
N LEU A 58 4.01 4.65 1.27
CA LEU A 58 3.67 5.12 -0.08
C LEU A 58 2.61 4.24 -0.74
N ALA A 59 2.68 2.91 -0.54
CA ALA A 59 1.66 1.99 -1.05
C ALA A 59 0.30 2.23 -0.38
N ILE A 60 0.29 2.48 0.92
CA ILE A 60 -0.94 2.75 1.69
C ILE A 60 -1.59 4.06 1.22
N ILE A 61 -0.82 5.13 1.08
CA ILE A 61 -1.30 6.43 0.57
C ILE A 61 -1.96 6.25 -0.81
N GLU A 62 -1.27 5.60 -1.73
CA GLU A 62 -1.77 5.40 -3.09
C GLU A 62 -3.04 4.55 -3.11
N ARG A 63 -3.12 3.54 -2.28
CA ARG A 63 -4.31 2.70 -2.15
C ARG A 63 -5.52 3.48 -1.66
N VAL A 64 -5.36 4.28 -0.60
CA VAL A 64 -6.43 5.13 -0.06
C VAL A 64 -6.91 6.11 -1.12
N GLN A 65 -6.00 6.75 -1.84
CA GLN A 65 -6.35 7.65 -2.93
C GLN A 65 -7.09 6.94 -4.07
N THR A 66 -6.64 5.74 -4.44
CA THR A 66 -7.29 4.92 -5.47
C THR A 66 -8.72 4.56 -5.06
N GLN A 67 -8.91 4.14 -3.81
CA GLN A 67 -10.24 3.81 -3.29
C GLN A 67 -11.19 5.02 -3.28
N ALA A 68 -10.70 6.18 -2.84
CA ALA A 68 -11.47 7.42 -2.90
C ALA A 68 -11.91 7.77 -4.33
N TRP A 69 -11.06 7.52 -5.31
CA TRP A 69 -11.39 7.68 -6.73
C TRP A 69 -12.51 6.74 -7.19
N PHE A 70 -12.48 5.48 -6.79
CA PHE A 70 -13.54 4.53 -7.11
C PHE A 70 -14.89 4.96 -6.50
N GLN A 71 -14.87 5.46 -5.27
CA GLN A 71 -16.07 5.90 -4.56
C GLN A 71 -16.68 7.18 -5.13
N SER A 72 -15.87 8.10 -5.65
CA SER A 72 -16.32 9.37 -6.21
C SER A 72 -16.81 9.29 -7.67
N ASN A 73 -17.08 8.11 -8.21
CA ASN A 73 -17.40 7.89 -9.62
C ASN A 73 -16.33 8.37 -10.61
N GLY A 74 -15.10 8.49 -10.14
CA GLY A 74 -13.95 8.85 -10.96
C GLY A 74 -13.70 7.85 -12.11
N ASN A 75 -12.87 8.25 -13.07
CA ASN A 75 -12.48 7.38 -14.16
C ASN A 75 -11.69 6.16 -13.66
N ARG A 76 -12.33 4.99 -13.66
CA ARG A 76 -11.74 3.74 -13.16
C ARG A 76 -10.43 3.38 -13.87
N GLY A 77 -10.30 3.69 -15.16
CA GLY A 77 -9.08 3.48 -15.91
C GLY A 77 -7.90 4.29 -15.39
N ILE A 78 -8.13 5.54 -14.95
CA ILE A 78 -7.10 6.37 -14.32
C ILE A 78 -6.70 5.80 -12.96
N ALA A 79 -7.66 5.35 -12.15
CA ALA A 79 -7.38 4.74 -10.85
C ALA A 79 -6.50 3.48 -11.00
N PHE A 80 -6.84 2.57 -11.91
CA PHE A 80 -6.03 1.38 -12.20
C PHE A 80 -4.61 1.74 -12.66
N SER A 81 -4.49 2.63 -13.64
CA SER A 81 -3.17 3.04 -14.17
C SER A 81 -2.30 3.70 -13.09
N ARG A 82 -2.89 4.38 -12.13
CA ARG A 82 -2.20 5.00 -11.01
C ARG A 82 -1.68 3.95 -10.03
N THR A 83 -2.54 3.02 -9.59
CA THR A 83 -2.15 1.91 -8.71
C THR A 83 -1.03 1.08 -9.34
N GLN A 84 -1.14 0.78 -10.63
CA GLN A 84 -0.13 0.03 -11.36
C GLN A 84 1.22 0.77 -11.37
N ARG A 85 1.25 2.05 -11.70
CA ARG A 85 2.49 2.84 -11.71
C ARG A 85 3.16 2.88 -10.35
N THR A 86 2.39 3.04 -9.26
CA THR A 86 2.95 3.04 -7.91
C THR A 86 3.55 1.68 -7.56
N THR A 87 2.84 0.61 -7.84
CA THR A 87 3.32 -0.76 -7.57
C THR A 87 4.54 -1.09 -8.42
N ASP A 88 4.55 -0.71 -9.71
CA ASP A 88 5.67 -0.89 -10.62
C ASP A 88 6.92 -0.11 -10.20
N GLY A 89 6.73 1.05 -9.57
CA GLY A 89 7.84 1.83 -9.01
C GLY A 89 8.29 1.36 -7.63
N LEU A 90 7.40 0.78 -6.83
CA LEU A 90 7.66 0.40 -5.45
C LEU A 90 8.32 -0.98 -5.33
N ILE A 91 7.81 -1.99 -6.05
CA ILE A 91 8.33 -3.36 -5.95
C ILE A 91 9.83 -3.42 -6.27
N PRO A 92 10.33 -2.83 -7.38
CA PRO A 92 11.78 -2.81 -7.65
C PRO A 92 12.59 -2.10 -6.57
N LYS A 93 12.06 -1.05 -5.93
CA LYS A 93 12.75 -0.37 -4.82
C LYS A 93 12.85 -1.28 -3.59
N LEU A 94 11.79 -2.01 -3.28
CA LEU A 94 11.82 -2.99 -2.21
C LEU A 94 12.81 -4.11 -2.54
N GLU A 95 12.76 -4.68 -3.73
CA GLU A 95 13.66 -5.77 -4.18
C GLU A 95 15.14 -5.36 -4.15
N ALA A 96 15.45 -4.09 -4.39
CA ALA A 96 16.82 -3.55 -4.38
C ALA A 96 17.37 -3.29 -2.96
N MET A 97 16.56 -3.41 -1.91
CA MET A 97 17.02 -3.16 -0.53
C MET A 97 18.04 -4.20 -0.07
N THR A 98 19.06 -3.75 0.65
CA THR A 98 19.99 -4.65 1.36
C THR A 98 19.33 -5.16 2.63
N VAL A 99 18.86 -6.39 2.60
CA VAL A 99 18.02 -6.97 3.67
C VAL A 99 18.90 -7.70 4.71
N PRO A 100 18.76 -7.39 6.01
CA PRO A 100 19.33 -8.19 7.07
C PRO A 100 18.86 -9.65 7.02
N GLU A 101 19.74 -10.61 7.36
CA GLU A 101 19.45 -12.04 7.20
C GLU A 101 18.16 -12.47 7.88
N GLY A 102 17.96 -12.04 9.15
CA GLY A 102 16.75 -12.35 9.92
C GLY A 102 15.46 -11.78 9.36
N LEU A 103 15.53 -10.75 8.50
CA LEU A 103 14.37 -10.06 7.94
C LEU A 103 14.05 -10.45 6.49
N LYS A 104 14.86 -11.32 5.87
CA LYS A 104 14.64 -11.74 4.46
C LYS A 104 13.27 -12.37 4.23
N ALA A 105 12.79 -13.18 5.16
CA ALA A 105 11.48 -13.84 5.02
C ALA A 105 10.32 -12.83 5.16
N VAL A 106 10.43 -11.86 6.06
CA VAL A 106 9.46 -10.75 6.21
C VAL A 106 9.41 -9.94 4.92
N HIS A 107 10.56 -9.48 4.46
CA HIS A 107 10.70 -8.69 3.25
C HIS A 107 10.10 -9.37 2.02
N ARG A 108 10.46 -10.65 1.78
CA ARG A 108 9.93 -11.45 0.67
C ARG A 108 8.41 -11.60 0.76
N GLY A 109 7.87 -11.95 1.93
CA GLY A 109 6.45 -12.12 2.12
C GLY A 109 5.64 -10.87 1.78
N VAL A 110 6.13 -9.70 2.18
CA VAL A 110 5.48 -8.42 1.84
C VAL A 110 5.53 -8.12 0.34
N ILE A 111 6.67 -8.34 -0.32
CA ILE A 111 6.78 -8.16 -1.77
C ILE A 111 5.81 -9.08 -2.53
N GLU A 112 5.71 -10.35 -2.12
CA GLU A 112 4.78 -11.29 -2.72
C GLU A 112 3.31 -10.91 -2.47
N ALA A 113 2.99 -10.39 -1.30
CA ALA A 113 1.67 -9.84 -1.01
C ALA A 113 1.33 -8.66 -1.93
N LEU A 114 2.25 -7.73 -2.13
CA LEU A 114 2.07 -6.60 -3.06
C LEU A 114 1.91 -7.08 -4.52
N LYS A 115 2.63 -8.11 -4.94
CA LYS A 115 2.49 -8.74 -6.26
C LYS A 115 1.09 -9.35 -6.43
N ASP A 116 0.58 -10.04 -5.43
CA ASP A 116 -0.79 -10.58 -5.47
C ASP A 116 -1.85 -9.49 -5.58
N GLN A 117 -1.71 -8.41 -4.81
CA GLN A 117 -2.62 -7.27 -4.89
C GLN A 117 -2.57 -6.59 -6.26
N ARG A 118 -1.37 -6.42 -6.82
CA ARG A 118 -1.19 -5.91 -8.18
C ARG A 118 -1.93 -6.77 -9.20
N ALA A 119 -1.73 -8.09 -9.14
CA ALA A 119 -2.37 -9.01 -10.06
C ALA A 119 -3.91 -9.01 -9.93
N TYR A 120 -4.46 -8.82 -8.72
CA TYR A 120 -5.89 -8.60 -8.52
C TYR A 120 -6.38 -7.35 -9.27
N PHE A 121 -5.70 -6.22 -9.13
CA PHE A 121 -6.08 -4.98 -9.83
C PHE A 121 -5.96 -5.12 -11.35
N GLU A 122 -4.96 -5.85 -11.85
CA GLU A 122 -4.82 -6.15 -13.28
C GLU A 122 -5.96 -7.02 -13.82
N GLU A 123 -6.42 -7.99 -13.04
CA GLU A 123 -7.59 -8.83 -13.40
C GLU A 123 -8.86 -7.98 -13.47
N TRP A 124 -9.08 -7.12 -12.48
CA TRP A 124 -10.21 -6.22 -12.46
C TRP A 124 -10.17 -5.22 -13.62
N GLN A 125 -9.03 -4.60 -13.89
CA GLN A 125 -8.85 -3.70 -15.03
C GLN A 125 -9.18 -4.38 -16.36
N ARG A 126 -8.72 -5.62 -16.55
CA ARG A 126 -9.04 -6.40 -17.76
C ARG A 126 -10.54 -6.63 -17.91
N ALA A 127 -11.24 -7.00 -16.85
CA ALA A 127 -12.69 -7.16 -16.89
C ALA A 127 -13.40 -5.84 -17.27
N VAL A 128 -13.01 -4.72 -16.63
CA VAL A 128 -13.57 -3.39 -16.97
C VAL A 128 -13.32 -3.03 -18.43
N SER A 129 -12.11 -3.29 -18.96
CA SER A 129 -11.75 -2.99 -20.35
C SER A 129 -12.55 -3.81 -21.37
N ARG A 130 -12.92 -5.03 -21.00
CA ARG A 130 -13.74 -5.92 -21.81
C ARG A 130 -15.25 -5.73 -21.60
N ARG A 131 -15.66 -4.84 -20.71
CA ARG A 131 -17.04 -4.65 -20.26
C ARG A 131 -17.66 -5.92 -19.66
N GLU A 132 -16.83 -6.75 -19.05
CA GLU A 132 -17.23 -7.97 -18.36
C GLU A 132 -17.54 -7.68 -16.89
N PRO A 133 -18.50 -8.38 -16.27
CA PRO A 133 -18.73 -8.26 -14.84
C PRO A 133 -17.52 -8.81 -14.06
N PHE A 134 -17.08 -8.10 -13.03
CA PHE A 134 -16.04 -8.56 -12.12
C PHE A 134 -16.67 -8.90 -10.76
N LYS A 135 -16.76 -10.18 -10.47
CA LYS A 135 -17.43 -10.72 -9.26
C LYS A 135 -16.87 -10.13 -7.96
N TYR A 136 -15.60 -9.82 -7.95
CA TYR A 136 -14.85 -9.37 -6.77
C TYR A 136 -14.56 -7.87 -6.78
N ALA A 137 -15.43 -7.06 -7.37
CA ALA A 137 -15.32 -5.60 -7.29
C ALA A 137 -15.44 -5.11 -5.84
N LEU A 138 -15.24 -3.80 -5.62
CA LEU A 138 -15.30 -3.17 -4.30
C LEU A 138 -16.41 -3.74 -3.41
N GLY A 139 -16.06 -4.12 -2.19
CA GLY A 139 -16.95 -4.76 -1.21
C GLY A 139 -16.93 -6.30 -1.25
N ALA A 140 -16.57 -6.93 -2.36
CA ALA A 140 -16.36 -8.37 -2.45
C ALA A 140 -14.87 -8.75 -2.63
N SER A 141 -13.98 -7.76 -2.75
CA SER A 141 -12.53 -7.94 -2.90
C SER A 141 -11.89 -8.85 -1.85
N PRO A 142 -12.28 -8.81 -0.55
CA PRO A 142 -11.68 -9.70 0.44
C PRO A 142 -11.84 -11.20 0.16
N GLN A 143 -12.80 -11.57 -0.70
CA GLN A 143 -13.04 -12.97 -1.08
C GLN A 143 -12.23 -13.41 -2.31
N HIS A 144 -11.51 -12.51 -2.95
CA HIS A 144 -10.70 -12.84 -4.10
C HIS A 144 -9.48 -13.67 -3.69
N PRO A 145 -9.14 -14.80 -4.38
CA PRO A 145 -8.04 -15.68 -3.99
C PRO A 145 -6.69 -14.97 -3.83
N ARG A 146 -6.39 -13.98 -4.67
CA ARG A 146 -5.15 -13.20 -4.58
C ARG A 146 -5.15 -12.29 -3.36
N ILE A 147 -6.29 -11.71 -3.00
CA ILE A 147 -6.40 -10.86 -1.81
C ILE A 147 -6.28 -11.72 -0.55
N LEU A 148 -6.92 -12.88 -0.50
CA LEU A 148 -6.73 -13.85 0.59
C LEU A 148 -5.27 -14.27 0.72
N SER A 149 -4.60 -14.58 -0.40
CA SER A 149 -3.17 -14.93 -0.41
C SER A 149 -2.30 -13.77 0.08
N SER A 150 -2.59 -12.54 -0.35
CA SER A 150 -1.89 -11.34 0.13
C SER A 150 -2.07 -11.15 1.63
N SER A 151 -3.30 -11.22 2.13
CA SER A 151 -3.63 -11.09 3.56
C SER A 151 -2.85 -12.11 4.38
N GLN A 152 -2.89 -13.39 4.00
CA GLN A 152 -2.14 -14.44 4.67
C GLN A 152 -0.64 -14.13 4.74
N LYS A 153 -0.03 -13.70 3.63
CA LYS A 153 1.41 -13.36 3.58
C LYS A 153 1.76 -12.18 4.49
N LEU A 154 0.88 -11.16 4.57
CA LEU A 154 1.08 -10.02 5.47
C LEU A 154 1.00 -10.44 6.95
N HIS A 155 0.05 -11.28 7.30
CA HIS A 155 -0.05 -11.84 8.66
C HIS A 155 1.14 -12.73 9.02
N GLU A 156 1.60 -13.57 8.08
CA GLU A 156 2.83 -14.36 8.28
C GLU A 156 4.06 -13.47 8.44
N ALA A 157 4.19 -12.41 7.64
CA ALA A 157 5.28 -11.45 7.75
C ALA A 157 5.29 -10.76 9.12
N TYR A 158 4.12 -10.35 9.62
CA TYR A 158 3.97 -9.81 10.97
C TYR A 158 4.39 -10.82 12.03
N GLY A 159 3.88 -12.06 11.98
CA GLY A 159 4.25 -13.11 12.93
C GLY A 159 5.76 -13.38 12.96
N ARG A 160 6.41 -13.41 11.80
CA ARG A 160 7.88 -13.55 11.69
C ARG A 160 8.62 -12.36 12.28
N LEU A 161 8.16 -11.14 12.04
CA LEU A 161 8.77 -9.94 12.59
C LEU A 161 8.72 -9.94 14.13
N MET A 162 7.60 -10.39 14.70
CA MET A 162 7.45 -10.60 16.14
C MET A 162 8.38 -11.69 16.70
N GLN A 163 8.64 -12.75 15.94
CA GLN A 163 9.58 -13.82 16.32
C GLN A 163 11.05 -13.35 16.28
N VAL A 164 11.41 -12.51 15.30
CA VAL A 164 12.78 -11.99 15.16
C VAL A 164 13.06 -10.94 16.24
N HIS A 165 12.06 -10.15 16.62
CA HIS A 165 12.21 -9.06 17.60
C HIS A 165 11.25 -9.17 18.79
N PRO A 166 11.28 -10.28 19.55
CA PRO A 166 10.32 -10.53 20.65
C PRO A 166 10.46 -9.56 21.81
N GLN A 167 11.67 -8.98 21.99
CA GLN A 167 12.03 -8.10 23.10
C GLN A 167 11.66 -6.62 22.87
N GLU A 168 11.08 -6.30 21.73
CA GLU A 168 10.66 -4.93 21.44
C GLU A 168 9.52 -4.47 22.35
N ALA A 169 9.48 -3.16 22.59
CA ALA A 169 8.39 -2.53 23.33
C ALA A 169 7.06 -2.67 22.60
N GLU A 170 5.95 -2.68 23.32
CA GLU A 170 4.61 -2.82 22.74
C GLU A 170 4.31 -1.75 21.67
N ARG A 171 4.79 -0.52 21.85
CA ARG A 171 4.67 0.55 20.85
C ARG A 171 5.34 0.16 19.52
N THR A 172 6.53 -0.45 19.57
CA THR A 172 7.25 -0.91 18.36
C THR A 172 6.50 -2.07 17.69
N LYS A 173 6.01 -3.02 18.49
CA LYS A 173 5.19 -4.14 18.00
C LYS A 173 3.88 -3.64 17.36
N GLN A 174 3.27 -2.61 17.97
CA GLN A 174 2.10 -1.96 17.38
C GLN A 174 2.45 -1.28 16.04
N ALA A 175 3.62 -0.63 15.93
CA ALA A 175 4.07 -0.07 14.66
C ALA A 175 4.24 -1.17 13.58
N PHE A 176 4.77 -2.34 13.92
CA PHE A 176 4.86 -3.48 13.01
C PHE A 176 3.48 -3.90 12.50
N PHE A 177 2.54 -4.05 13.42
CA PHE A 177 1.16 -4.39 13.10
C PHE A 177 0.52 -3.34 12.19
N ASP A 178 0.56 -2.07 12.59
CA ASP A 178 -0.10 -1.00 11.88
C ASP A 178 0.39 -0.86 10.43
N HIS A 179 1.73 -0.96 10.20
CA HIS A 179 2.29 -0.84 8.85
C HIS A 179 1.97 -2.04 7.94
N LEU A 180 1.96 -3.25 8.48
CA LEU A 180 1.70 -4.44 7.68
C LEU A 180 0.20 -4.66 7.46
N CYS A 181 -0.62 -4.50 8.51
CA CYS A 181 -2.06 -4.71 8.40
C CYS A 181 -2.78 -3.59 7.64
N ALA A 182 -2.22 -2.36 7.62
CA ALA A 182 -2.76 -1.32 6.76
C ALA A 182 -2.67 -1.65 5.26
N LEU A 183 -1.74 -2.52 4.85
CA LEU A 183 -1.66 -3.03 3.48
C LEU A 183 -2.74 -4.08 3.17
N ASP A 184 -3.36 -4.68 4.17
CA ASP A 184 -4.40 -5.69 4.03
C ASP A 184 -5.78 -5.09 3.77
N PHE A 185 -5.88 -3.77 3.87
CA PHE A 185 -7.10 -3.03 3.60
C PHE A 185 -7.35 -2.89 2.09
N ILE A 186 -8.23 -3.70 1.53
CA ILE A 186 -8.68 -3.64 0.12
C ILE A 186 -10.21 -3.72 0.04
#